data_ca5d2909501aef292fc2a045b4fa179d
#
_entry.id   ca5d2909501aef292fc2a045b4fa179d
#
_cell.length_a   1.000
_cell.length_b   1.000
_cell.length_c   1.000
_cell.angle_alpha   90.00
_cell.angle_beta   90.00
_cell.angle_gamma   90.00
#
_symmetry.space_group_name_H-M   'P 1'
#
loop_
_entity.id
_entity.type
_entity.pdbx_description
1 polymer ?
#
loop_
_entity_poly.entity_id
_entity_poly.type
_entity_poly.pdbx_seq_one_letter_code
_entity_poly.pdbx_strand_id
1 'polypeptide(L)'
;AVSRFTHIPGTQIVALCDYDPKRAEACQNILKKASMPKAAIYSGETGYEELCKRDDIDLVYIAADWLHHFPIAKCALENGKHVAIEVPSAMNLQECWDLVNLSETTRKHCFILENCCYDWFEMNTLNMAQNGVFGEVIRAQGAYIHNLSDFWDYYWKNGENDKLGWRLEFNMRHRGDVYATHGLGPV
;
A
#
# COMPACT_ATOMS: atom_id res chain seq x y z
N ALA A 1 9.20 -1.52 1.69
CA ALA A 1 9.01 -0.29 0.92
C ALA A 1 10.26 0.61 0.98
N VAL A 2 10.63 1.18 2.15
CA VAL A 2 11.70 2.20 2.29
C VAL A 2 13.01 1.80 1.59
N SER A 3 13.50 0.57 1.77
CA SER A 3 14.74 0.15 1.11
C SER A 3 14.65 0.11 -0.42
N ARG A 4 13.48 -0.09 -1.00
CA ARG A 4 13.28 -0.03 -2.46
C ARG A 4 13.35 1.39 -2.99
N PHE A 5 12.77 2.35 -2.27
CA PHE A 5 12.83 3.76 -2.64
C PHE A 5 14.26 4.31 -2.67
N THR A 6 15.20 3.76 -1.89
CA THR A 6 16.60 4.20 -1.93
C THR A 6 17.29 3.90 -3.28
N HIS A 7 16.68 3.08 -4.14
CA HIS A 7 17.19 2.72 -5.46
C HIS A 7 16.46 3.41 -6.62
N ILE A 8 15.47 4.26 -6.34
CA ILE A 8 14.71 4.97 -7.38
C ILE A 8 15.35 6.35 -7.60
N PRO A 9 15.96 6.59 -8.77
CA PRO A 9 16.59 7.89 -9.05
C PRO A 9 15.56 9.03 -9.03
N GLY A 10 15.96 10.18 -8.52
CA GLY A 10 15.13 11.37 -8.46
C GLY A 10 14.09 11.38 -7.34
N THR A 11 14.09 10.37 -6.46
CA THR A 11 13.23 10.34 -5.28
C THR A 11 14.00 10.63 -4.00
N GLN A 12 13.32 11.28 -3.07
CA GLN A 12 13.83 11.54 -1.72
C GLN A 12 12.74 11.26 -0.70
N ILE A 13 13.06 10.49 0.32
CA ILE A 13 12.17 10.30 1.47
C ILE A 13 12.44 11.43 2.46
N VAL A 14 11.51 12.37 2.56
CA VAL A 14 11.62 13.56 3.44
C VAL A 14 10.93 13.38 4.78
N ALA A 15 9.99 12.43 4.87
CA ALA A 15 9.26 12.13 6.08
C ALA A 15 8.94 10.62 6.19
N LEU A 16 8.87 10.14 7.42
CA LEU A 16 8.48 8.78 7.80
C LEU A 16 7.42 8.88 8.90
N CYS A 17 6.38 8.08 8.79
CA CYS A 17 5.35 7.95 9.82
C CYS A 17 5.05 6.49 10.09
N ASP A 18 4.97 6.11 11.35
CA ASP A 18 4.49 4.80 11.78
C ASP A 18 3.80 4.96 13.14
N TYR A 19 2.80 4.14 13.41
CA TYR A 19 2.17 4.07 14.72
C TYR A 19 3.20 3.82 15.82
N ASP A 20 4.13 2.88 15.57
CA ASP A 20 5.25 2.56 16.45
C ASP A 20 6.50 3.39 16.08
N PRO A 21 6.95 4.30 16.96
CA PRO A 21 8.14 5.10 16.70
C PRO A 21 9.39 4.27 16.42
N LYS A 22 9.51 3.07 17.00
CA LYS A 22 10.66 2.17 16.75
C LYS A 22 10.72 1.72 15.30
N ARG A 23 9.56 1.52 14.64
CA ARG A 23 9.49 1.17 13.21
C ARG A 23 9.93 2.33 12.34
N ALA A 24 9.50 3.55 12.65
CA ALA A 24 9.94 4.75 11.95
C ALA A 24 11.47 4.95 12.09
N GLU A 25 12.03 4.72 13.28
CA GLU A 25 13.48 4.74 13.51
C GLU A 25 14.22 3.65 12.75
N ALA A 26 13.65 2.44 12.66
CA ALA A 26 14.23 1.36 11.85
C ALA A 26 14.28 1.75 10.37
N CYS A 27 13.24 2.40 9.85
CA CYS A 27 13.24 2.96 8.49
C CYS A 27 14.30 4.06 8.32
N GLN A 28 14.47 4.94 9.30
CA GLN A 28 15.54 5.96 9.29
C GLN A 28 16.93 5.32 9.23
N ASN A 29 17.13 4.20 9.89
CA ASN A 29 18.40 3.46 9.81
C ASN A 29 18.67 2.87 8.41
N ILE A 30 17.62 2.50 7.66
CA ILE A 30 17.75 2.09 6.25
C ILE A 30 18.24 3.26 5.41
N LEU A 31 17.63 4.45 5.56
CA LEU A 31 18.07 5.67 4.85
C LEU A 31 19.51 6.00 5.15
N LYS A 32 19.91 5.95 6.42
CA LYS A 32 21.30 6.19 6.84
C LYS A 32 22.28 5.22 6.19
N LYS A 33 21.95 3.91 6.13
CA LYS A 33 22.79 2.90 5.45
C LYS A 33 22.92 3.15 3.96
N ALA A 34 21.89 3.72 3.33
CA ALA A 34 21.88 4.08 1.92
C ALA A 34 22.49 5.48 1.65
N SER A 35 23.08 6.13 2.66
CA SER A 35 23.63 7.49 2.58
C SER A 35 22.62 8.54 2.11
N MET A 36 21.34 8.32 2.40
CA MET A 36 20.27 9.28 2.11
C MET A 36 20.10 10.30 3.22
N PRO A 37 19.57 11.50 2.92
CA PRO A 37 19.28 12.51 3.92
C PRO A 37 18.38 11.98 5.03
N LYS A 38 18.49 12.58 6.22
CA LYS A 38 17.63 12.26 7.34
C LYS A 38 16.20 12.74 7.05
N ALA A 39 15.22 11.84 7.20
CA ALA A 39 13.81 12.18 7.13
C ALA A 39 13.27 12.68 8.48
N ALA A 40 12.23 13.51 8.44
CA ALA A 40 11.45 13.84 9.63
C ALA A 40 10.67 12.60 10.09
N ILE A 41 10.53 12.40 11.40
CA ILE A 41 9.80 11.26 11.95
C ILE A 41 8.53 11.76 12.62
N TYR A 42 7.43 11.14 12.27
CA TYR A 42 6.11 11.29 12.88
C TYR A 42 5.69 9.94 13.44
N SER A 43 4.93 9.94 14.52
CA SER A 43 4.47 8.69 15.13
C SER A 43 3.14 8.87 15.86
N GLY A 44 2.54 7.73 16.22
CA GLY A 44 1.24 7.67 16.87
C GLY A 44 0.08 7.62 15.87
N GLU A 45 -1.11 7.54 16.41
CA GLU A 45 -2.35 7.23 15.69
C GLU A 45 -2.70 8.28 14.61
N THR A 46 -2.36 9.53 14.86
CA THR A 46 -2.65 10.69 13.97
C THR A 46 -1.40 11.35 13.40
N GLY A 47 -0.23 10.75 13.60
CA GLY A 47 1.04 11.33 13.13
C GLY A 47 1.07 11.62 11.63
N TYR A 48 0.30 10.89 10.82
CA TYR A 48 0.16 11.13 9.39
C TYR A 48 -0.50 12.47 9.04
N GLU A 49 -1.36 13.01 9.91
CA GLU A 49 -2.02 14.30 9.67
C GLU A 49 -1.02 15.45 9.60
N GLU A 50 -0.06 15.46 10.51
CA GLU A 50 1.02 16.46 10.50
C GLU A 50 2.00 16.25 9.33
N LEU A 51 2.26 14.99 8.97
CA LEU A 51 3.06 14.67 7.78
C LEU A 51 2.38 15.21 6.51
N CYS A 52 1.09 15.01 6.34
CA CYS A 52 0.35 15.44 5.15
C CYS A 52 0.30 16.97 4.97
N LYS A 53 0.42 17.74 6.04
CA LYS A 53 0.42 19.22 6.00
C LYS A 53 1.74 19.82 5.48
N ARG A 54 2.79 19.03 5.33
CA ARG A 54 4.11 19.55 4.88
C ARG A 54 4.06 19.95 3.39
N ASP A 55 4.67 21.08 3.08
CA ASP A 55 4.73 21.60 1.70
C ASP A 55 5.80 20.91 0.84
N ASP A 56 6.79 20.26 1.46
CA ASP A 56 7.90 19.58 0.78
C ASP A 56 7.62 18.11 0.43
N ILE A 57 6.37 17.68 0.51
CA ILE A 57 5.92 16.33 0.13
C ILE A 57 5.06 16.42 -1.12
N ASP A 58 5.45 15.71 -2.17
CA ASP A 58 4.68 15.55 -3.41
C ASP A 58 3.80 14.32 -3.38
N LEU A 59 4.30 13.21 -2.79
CA LEU A 59 3.67 11.90 -2.79
C LEU A 59 3.69 11.28 -1.39
N VAL A 60 2.56 10.75 -0.98
CA VAL A 60 2.43 9.90 0.22
C VAL A 60 2.30 8.44 -0.20
N TYR A 61 3.28 7.62 0.16
CA TYR A 61 3.24 6.18 0.00
C TYR A 61 2.67 5.52 1.25
N ILE A 62 1.60 4.76 1.11
CA ILE A 62 0.83 4.20 2.23
C ILE A 62 1.01 2.69 2.28
N ALA A 63 1.61 2.20 3.37
CA ALA A 63 1.78 0.79 3.69
C ALA A 63 1.44 0.53 5.18
N ALA A 64 0.36 1.11 5.64
CA ALA A 64 -0.20 0.94 6.98
C ALA A 64 -0.99 -0.38 7.09
N ASP A 65 -1.69 -0.59 8.20
CA ASP A 65 -2.73 -1.61 8.23
C ASP A 65 -3.93 -1.18 7.38
N TRP A 66 -4.75 -2.14 6.99
CA TRP A 66 -5.81 -1.93 5.99
C TRP A 66 -6.88 -0.92 6.40
N LEU A 67 -7.17 -0.80 7.70
CA LEU A 67 -8.16 0.14 8.21
C LEU A 67 -7.67 1.59 8.12
N HIS A 68 -6.36 1.81 8.07
CA HIS A 68 -5.76 3.14 7.98
C HIS A 68 -5.43 3.57 6.55
N HIS A 69 -5.55 2.68 5.54
CA HIS A 69 -5.26 3.04 4.15
C HIS A 69 -6.11 4.21 3.67
N PHE A 70 -7.44 4.10 3.77
CA PHE A 70 -8.36 5.15 3.33
C PHE A 70 -8.22 6.46 4.13
N PRO A 71 -8.23 6.48 5.49
CA PRO A 71 -8.07 7.72 6.24
C PRO A 71 -6.79 8.49 5.91
N ILE A 72 -5.66 7.79 5.75
CA ILE A 72 -4.38 8.41 5.39
C ILE A 72 -4.44 8.96 3.96
N ALA A 73 -4.97 8.18 3.00
CA ALA A 73 -5.11 8.60 1.61
C ALA A 73 -5.99 9.83 1.46
N LYS A 74 -7.14 9.85 2.15
CA LYS A 74 -8.03 11.01 2.21
C LYS A 74 -7.29 12.24 2.72
N CYS A 75 -6.63 12.12 3.87
CA CYS A 75 -5.87 13.22 4.45
C CYS A 75 -4.80 13.75 3.48
N ALA A 76 -4.06 12.87 2.80
CA ALA A 76 -3.02 13.26 1.85
C ALA A 76 -3.61 13.99 0.63
N LEU A 77 -4.68 13.47 0.02
CA LEU A 77 -5.35 14.08 -1.12
C LEU A 77 -5.91 15.47 -0.77
N GLU A 78 -6.60 15.61 0.37
CA GLU A 78 -7.15 16.87 0.86
C GLU A 78 -6.05 17.92 1.13
N ASN A 79 -4.82 17.48 1.47
CA ASN A 79 -3.64 18.35 1.61
C ASN A 79 -2.84 18.51 0.30
N GLY A 80 -3.43 18.13 -0.83
CA GLY A 80 -2.84 18.35 -2.16
C GLY A 80 -1.66 17.43 -2.49
N LYS A 81 -1.54 16.25 -1.89
CA LYS A 81 -0.50 15.27 -2.17
C LYS A 81 -0.99 14.21 -3.14
N HIS A 82 -0.10 13.68 -3.97
CA HIS A 82 -0.34 12.44 -4.68
C HIS A 82 -0.31 11.27 -3.71
N VAL A 83 -0.99 10.18 -4.04
CA VAL A 83 -1.11 9.01 -3.14
C VAL A 83 -0.84 7.72 -3.90
N ALA A 84 -0.03 6.86 -3.29
CA ALA A 84 0.21 5.49 -3.70
C ALA A 84 -0.11 4.56 -2.53
N ILE A 85 -1.07 3.66 -2.70
CA ILE A 85 -1.62 2.85 -1.61
C ILE A 85 -1.32 1.37 -1.87
N GLU A 86 -0.74 0.70 -0.87
CA GLU A 86 -0.65 -0.76 -0.86
C GLU A 86 -2.04 -1.41 -0.81
N VAL A 87 -2.13 -2.65 -1.26
CA VAL A 87 -3.38 -3.40 -1.30
C VAL A 87 -3.85 -3.85 0.08
N PRO A 88 -5.17 -3.84 0.31
CA PRO A 88 -6.25 -3.21 -0.46
C PRO A 88 -6.32 -1.71 -0.21
N SER A 89 -6.70 -0.93 -1.21
CA SER A 89 -6.75 0.54 -1.08
C SER A 89 -7.90 1.05 -0.21
N ALA A 90 -8.95 0.27 -0.07
CA ALA A 90 -10.17 0.60 0.66
C ALA A 90 -10.84 -0.67 1.21
N MET A 91 -11.69 -0.52 2.20
CA MET A 91 -12.34 -1.64 2.89
C MET A 91 -13.83 -1.78 2.58
N ASN A 92 -14.41 -0.81 1.90
CA ASN A 92 -15.81 -0.84 1.50
C ASN A 92 -16.02 -0.01 0.21
N LEU A 93 -17.19 -0.18 -0.40
CA LEU A 93 -17.52 0.46 -1.67
C LEU A 93 -17.56 2.00 -1.57
N GLN A 94 -18.02 2.54 -0.44
CA GLN A 94 -18.08 3.99 -0.25
C GLN A 94 -16.66 4.60 -0.26
N GLU A 95 -15.73 3.98 0.45
CA GLU A 95 -14.32 4.42 0.43
C GLU A 95 -13.70 4.36 -0.96
N CYS A 96 -14.05 3.35 -1.78
CA CYS A 96 -13.60 3.29 -3.17
C CYS A 96 -14.09 4.50 -3.96
N TRP A 97 -15.38 4.84 -3.87
CA TRP A 97 -15.94 6.02 -4.53
C TRP A 97 -15.34 7.33 -4.00
N ASP A 98 -15.14 7.41 -2.69
CA ASP A 98 -14.56 8.61 -2.08
C ASP A 98 -13.10 8.83 -2.55
N LEU A 99 -12.30 7.79 -2.73
CA LEU A 99 -10.95 7.90 -3.30
C LEU A 99 -10.98 8.43 -4.74
N VAL A 100 -11.89 7.92 -5.57
CA VAL A 100 -12.06 8.41 -6.95
C VAL A 100 -12.47 9.88 -6.94
N ASN A 101 -13.51 10.23 -6.19
CA ASN A 101 -14.00 11.59 -6.09
C ASN A 101 -12.93 12.57 -5.57
N LEU A 102 -12.17 12.15 -4.55
CA LEU A 102 -11.07 12.94 -4.01
C LEU A 102 -9.95 13.14 -5.04
N SER A 103 -9.57 12.10 -5.76
CA SER A 103 -8.58 12.21 -6.83
C SER A 103 -9.01 13.21 -7.91
N GLU A 104 -10.27 13.14 -8.35
CA GLU A 104 -10.83 14.06 -9.36
C GLU A 104 -10.94 15.50 -8.85
N THR A 105 -11.47 15.71 -7.65
CA THR A 105 -11.68 17.06 -7.09
C THR A 105 -10.38 17.75 -6.72
N THR A 106 -9.41 17.03 -6.18
CA THR A 106 -8.10 17.58 -5.81
C THR A 106 -7.13 17.63 -6.99
N ARG A 107 -7.45 16.94 -8.10
CA ARG A 107 -6.57 16.75 -9.28
C ARG A 107 -5.21 16.14 -8.89
N LYS A 108 -5.23 15.22 -7.93
CA LYS A 108 -4.05 14.47 -7.49
C LYS A 108 -4.18 13.01 -7.87
N HIS A 109 -3.09 12.41 -8.29
CA HIS A 109 -3.08 10.98 -8.55
C HIS A 109 -3.33 10.19 -7.26
N CYS A 110 -4.22 9.23 -7.35
CA CYS A 110 -4.46 8.22 -6.33
C CYS A 110 -4.44 6.86 -7.02
N PHE A 111 -3.48 6.00 -6.69
CA PHE A 111 -3.36 4.71 -7.34
C PHE A 111 -3.03 3.59 -6.36
N ILE A 112 -3.55 2.42 -6.64
CA ILE A 112 -3.28 1.19 -5.92
C ILE A 112 -1.99 0.54 -6.43
N LEU A 113 -1.18 0.06 -5.52
CA LEU A 113 0.08 -0.61 -5.83
C LEU A 113 -0.14 -2.13 -5.94
N GLU A 114 -1.00 -2.54 -6.88
CA GLU A 114 -1.26 -3.95 -7.14
C GLU A 114 -0.09 -4.57 -7.91
N ASN A 115 0.86 -5.12 -7.16
CA ASN A 115 2.11 -5.64 -7.72
C ASN A 115 1.91 -6.84 -8.66
N CYS A 116 0.87 -7.66 -8.45
CA CYS A 116 0.60 -8.83 -9.29
C CYS A 116 0.24 -8.47 -10.74
N CYS A 117 -0.18 -7.21 -11.02
CA CYS A 117 -0.38 -6.75 -12.38
C CYS A 117 0.92 -6.53 -13.17
N TYR A 118 2.07 -6.44 -12.49
CA TYR A 118 3.35 -6.02 -13.08
C TYR A 118 4.39 -7.14 -13.14
N ASP A 119 4.03 -8.36 -12.79
CA ASP A 119 4.92 -9.50 -12.95
C ASP A 119 5.09 -9.85 -14.43
N TRP A 120 6.19 -10.50 -14.77
CA TRP A 120 6.52 -10.78 -16.17
C TRP A 120 5.45 -11.61 -16.89
N PHE A 121 4.84 -12.57 -16.19
CA PHE A 121 3.80 -13.43 -16.74
C PHE A 121 2.54 -12.64 -17.09
N GLU A 122 2.06 -11.81 -16.17
CA GLU A 122 0.86 -10.99 -16.33
C GLU A 122 1.04 -9.94 -17.42
N MET A 123 2.17 -9.24 -17.42
CA MET A 123 2.49 -8.25 -18.45
C MET A 123 2.62 -8.88 -19.83
N ASN A 124 3.22 -10.07 -19.92
CA ASN A 124 3.31 -10.79 -21.20
C ASN A 124 1.95 -11.29 -21.67
N THR A 125 1.11 -11.79 -20.76
CA THR A 125 -0.26 -12.22 -21.07
C THR A 125 -1.09 -11.05 -21.60
N LEU A 126 -1.02 -9.88 -20.96
CA LEU A 126 -1.67 -8.65 -21.43
C LEU A 126 -1.18 -8.28 -22.85
N ASN A 127 0.10 -8.29 -23.09
CA ASN A 127 0.66 -8.00 -24.40
C ASN A 127 0.17 -9.00 -25.47
N MET A 128 0.08 -10.28 -25.16
CA MET A 128 -0.46 -11.30 -26.06
C MET A 128 -1.96 -11.05 -26.34
N ALA A 129 -2.74 -10.72 -25.33
CA ALA A 129 -4.16 -10.39 -25.48
C ALA A 129 -4.35 -9.17 -26.39
N GLN A 130 -3.60 -8.09 -26.16
CA GLN A 130 -3.65 -6.87 -26.98
C GLN A 130 -3.25 -7.10 -28.44
N ASN A 131 -2.39 -8.08 -28.70
CA ASN A 131 -1.98 -8.47 -30.06
C ASN A 131 -2.86 -9.57 -30.67
N GLY A 132 -3.99 -9.91 -30.04
CA GLY A 132 -4.98 -10.83 -30.58
C GLY A 132 -4.57 -12.30 -30.57
N VAL A 133 -3.50 -12.67 -29.85
CA VAL A 133 -2.99 -14.05 -29.80
C VAL A 133 -4.04 -15.04 -29.26
N PHE A 134 -4.90 -14.60 -28.34
CA PHE A 134 -5.95 -15.42 -27.76
C PHE A 134 -7.28 -15.35 -28.54
N GLY A 135 -7.36 -14.53 -29.58
CA GLY A 135 -8.63 -14.24 -30.25
C GLY A 135 -9.58 -13.46 -29.34
N GLU A 136 -10.89 -13.72 -29.47
CA GLU A 136 -11.89 -13.12 -28.59
C GLU A 136 -11.86 -13.81 -27.22
N VAL A 137 -11.52 -13.05 -26.17
CA VAL A 137 -11.46 -13.56 -24.79
C VAL A 137 -12.87 -13.60 -24.21
N ILE A 138 -13.42 -14.79 -24.03
CA ILE A 138 -14.77 -15.00 -23.50
C ILE A 138 -14.76 -15.13 -21.97
N ARG A 139 -13.66 -15.63 -21.40
CA ARG A 139 -13.53 -15.86 -19.96
C ARG A 139 -12.07 -15.74 -19.54
N ALA A 140 -11.86 -15.09 -18.41
CA ALA A 140 -10.61 -15.09 -17.69
C ALA A 140 -10.81 -15.52 -16.24
N GLN A 141 -9.78 -16.07 -15.62
CA GLN A 141 -9.81 -16.51 -14.22
C GLN A 141 -8.46 -16.21 -13.59
N GLY A 142 -8.46 -15.46 -12.49
CA GLY A 142 -7.30 -15.23 -11.64
C GLY A 142 -7.49 -15.88 -10.28
N ALA A 143 -6.38 -16.22 -9.61
CA ALA A 143 -6.39 -16.73 -8.25
C ALA A 143 -5.12 -16.32 -7.52
N TYR A 144 -5.25 -16.00 -6.23
CA TYR A 144 -4.14 -15.77 -5.34
C TYR A 144 -4.21 -16.75 -4.18
N ILE A 145 -3.44 -17.82 -4.27
CA ILE A 145 -3.50 -18.95 -3.33
C ILE A 145 -2.14 -19.12 -2.66
N HIS A 146 -2.12 -18.98 -1.33
CA HIS A 146 -0.91 -19.12 -0.54
C HIS A 146 -1.06 -20.13 0.60
N ASN A 147 0.00 -20.91 0.83
CA ASN A 147 0.21 -21.53 2.12
C ASN A 147 0.89 -20.50 3.05
N LEU A 148 0.15 -20.00 4.04
CA LEU A 148 0.65 -19.01 4.99
C LEU A 148 1.28 -19.63 6.24
N SER A 149 1.44 -20.96 6.31
CA SER A 149 2.02 -21.64 7.48
C SER A 149 3.44 -21.17 7.80
N ASP A 150 4.23 -20.85 6.78
CA ASP A 150 5.60 -20.33 6.95
C ASP A 150 5.65 -18.91 7.54
N PHE A 151 4.53 -18.19 7.47
CA PHE A 151 4.37 -16.84 8.02
C PHE A 151 3.60 -16.85 9.35
N TRP A 152 3.37 -18.03 9.95
CA TRP A 152 2.59 -18.17 11.17
C TRP A 152 3.08 -17.28 12.31
N ASP A 153 4.40 -17.22 12.51
CA ASP A 153 5.01 -16.35 13.52
C ASP A 153 4.74 -14.86 13.27
N TYR A 154 4.71 -14.43 12.01
CA TYR A 154 4.37 -13.05 11.63
C TYR A 154 2.92 -12.74 11.97
N TYR A 155 2.00 -13.63 11.67
CA TYR A 155 0.57 -13.42 11.96
C TYR A 155 0.25 -13.55 13.43
N TRP A 156 0.94 -14.44 14.14
CA TRP A 156 0.64 -14.76 15.52
C TRP A 156 1.36 -13.85 16.52
N LYS A 157 2.63 -13.52 16.28
CA LYS A 157 3.52 -12.86 17.25
C LYS A 157 3.74 -11.38 17.02
N ASN A 158 3.11 -10.74 16.06
CA ASN A 158 3.30 -9.30 15.80
C ASN A 158 2.65 -8.37 16.84
N GLY A 159 2.11 -8.94 17.93
CA GLY A 159 1.67 -8.20 19.09
C GLY A 159 2.65 -8.34 20.24
N GLU A 160 3.02 -7.24 20.87
CA GLU A 160 3.63 -7.29 22.20
C GLU A 160 2.64 -7.99 23.17
N ASN A 161 3.15 -8.84 24.05
CA ASN A 161 2.34 -9.51 25.10
C ASN A 161 1.31 -10.53 24.60
N ASP A 162 1.68 -11.46 23.72
CA ASP A 162 0.80 -12.54 23.23
C ASP A 162 -0.49 -12.07 22.50
N LYS A 163 -0.55 -10.82 22.08
CA LYS A 163 -1.64 -10.34 21.24
C LYS A 163 -1.49 -10.83 19.81
N LEU A 164 -2.62 -11.14 19.18
CA LEU A 164 -2.66 -11.48 17.77
C LEU A 164 -2.15 -10.31 16.94
N GLY A 165 -1.43 -10.60 15.85
CA GLY A 165 -1.11 -9.59 14.86
C GLY A 165 -2.39 -9.01 14.25
N TRP A 166 -2.41 -7.71 13.94
CA TRP A 166 -3.59 -7.00 13.42
C TRP A 166 -4.23 -7.70 12.22
N ARG A 167 -3.42 -8.32 11.38
CA ARG A 167 -3.88 -8.99 10.15
C ARG A 167 -4.65 -10.27 10.45
N LEU A 168 -4.18 -11.07 11.41
CA LEU A 168 -4.90 -12.26 11.85
C LEU A 168 -6.21 -11.87 12.53
N GLU A 169 -6.16 -10.88 13.43
CA GLU A 169 -7.34 -10.36 14.11
C GLU A 169 -8.38 -9.84 13.10
N PHE A 170 -7.93 -9.13 12.07
CA PHE A 170 -8.79 -8.67 10.99
C PHE A 170 -9.44 -9.86 10.26
N ASN A 171 -8.65 -10.85 9.82
CA ASN A 171 -9.15 -12.02 9.10
C ASN A 171 -10.14 -12.86 9.92
N MET A 172 -9.97 -12.91 11.24
CA MET A 172 -10.92 -13.61 12.13
C MET A 172 -12.29 -12.92 12.21
N ARG A 173 -12.35 -11.62 12.02
CA ARG A 173 -13.56 -10.82 12.12
C ARG A 173 -14.27 -10.58 10.77
N HIS A 174 -13.55 -10.73 9.67
CA HIS A 174 -14.07 -10.48 8.32
C HIS A 174 -14.30 -11.78 7.57
N ARG A 175 -15.42 -11.84 6.84
CA ARG A 175 -15.75 -12.94 5.95
C ARG A 175 -15.55 -12.52 4.51
N GLY A 176 -15.07 -13.43 3.68
CA GLY A 176 -14.82 -13.20 2.26
C GLY A 176 -13.34 -13.17 1.93
N ASP A 177 -13.07 -12.89 0.67
CA ASP A 177 -11.70 -12.77 0.16
C ASP A 177 -11.12 -11.38 0.51
N VAL A 178 -10.06 -11.38 1.29
CA VAL A 178 -9.36 -10.15 1.71
C VAL A 178 -8.24 -9.75 0.74
N TYR A 179 -7.95 -10.59 -0.25
CA TYR A 179 -6.89 -10.40 -1.24
C TYR A 179 -7.36 -10.56 -2.70
N ALA A 180 -8.63 -10.33 -2.97
CA ALA A 180 -9.21 -10.41 -4.31
C ALA A 180 -8.42 -9.60 -5.36
N THR A 181 -7.81 -8.50 -4.96
CA THR A 181 -7.02 -7.62 -5.84
C THR A 181 -5.87 -8.34 -6.54
N HIS A 182 -5.16 -9.23 -5.86
CA HIS A 182 -4.03 -9.96 -6.43
C HIS A 182 -4.45 -11.00 -7.50
N GLY A 183 -5.64 -11.57 -7.36
CA GLY A 183 -6.18 -12.48 -8.36
C GLY A 183 -6.97 -11.79 -9.46
N LEU A 184 -7.72 -10.74 -9.11
CA LEU A 184 -8.61 -10.04 -10.04
C LEU A 184 -7.90 -8.93 -10.83
N GLY A 185 -6.90 -8.27 -10.25
CA GLY A 185 -6.18 -7.18 -10.89
C GLY A 185 -5.55 -7.54 -12.24
N PRO A 186 -4.89 -8.72 -12.37
CA PRO A 186 -4.31 -9.16 -13.65
C PRO A 186 -5.33 -9.62 -14.69
N VAL A 187 -6.60 -9.79 -14.35
CA VAL A 187 -7.65 -10.34 -15.22
C VAL A 187 -8.50 -9.26 -15.84
#